data_22a5d33663bb9422baff471f3ee57fea
#
_entry.id   22a5d33663bb9422baff471f3ee57fea
#
_cell.length_a   1.000
_cell.length_b   1.000
_cell.length_c   1.000
_cell.angle_alpha   90.00
_cell.angle_beta   90.00
_cell.angle_gamma   90.00
#
_symmetry.space_group_name_H-M   'P 1'
#
loop_
_entity.id
_entity.type
_entity.pdbx_description
1 polymer ?
#
loop_
_entity_poly.entity_id
_entity_poly.type
_entity_poly.pdbx_seq_one_letter_code
_entity_poly.pdbx_strand_id
1 'polypeptide(L)'
;MNGATGTIGYADGGSVIKNVHCGVDVNVDNKGHSGGLVGSLRTAWIDGCTYSGTFTIIHERGDSNGGIAGYTDKGKITNCLFSGKIIVTQAGNHCGGILGYNNNNAFQGLHGNLSIGTVEGGTSGKIAAILGRANTGTPKDAITGNYYLEGTATIGMGGENAVETPAVTEEQLASGEIAYLLNAHNEAPAWFQLIGTDPMPTRT
;
A
#
# COMPACT_ATOMS: atom_id res chain seq x y z
N MET A 1 -21.94 -4.09 11.51
CA MET A 1 -20.57 -3.58 11.41
C MET A 1 -19.93 -4.28 10.22
N ASN A 2 -19.39 -3.54 9.27
CA ASN A 2 -18.61 -4.17 8.21
C ASN A 2 -17.33 -4.72 8.86
N GLY A 3 -17.07 -6.02 8.72
CA GLY A 3 -15.91 -6.67 9.30
C GLY A 3 -14.62 -6.15 8.69
N ALA A 4 -13.52 -6.20 9.43
CA ALA A 4 -12.19 -5.99 8.89
C ALA A 4 -11.52 -7.35 8.70
N THR A 5 -10.93 -7.59 7.53
CA THR A 5 -10.28 -8.86 7.16
C THR A 5 -8.82 -8.62 6.80
N GLY A 6 -7.95 -9.47 7.28
CA GLY A 6 -6.50 -9.44 7.03
C GLY A 6 -5.79 -10.39 7.98
N THR A 7 -4.49 -10.52 7.85
CA THR A 7 -3.67 -11.24 8.85
C THR A 7 -3.88 -10.62 10.24
N ILE A 8 -4.00 -9.27 10.28
CA ILE A 8 -4.48 -8.50 11.43
C ILE A 8 -5.78 -7.83 10.99
N GLY A 9 -6.91 -8.21 11.59
CA GLY A 9 -8.20 -7.61 11.22
C GLY A 9 -8.27 -6.11 11.51
N TYR A 10 -7.81 -5.69 12.69
CA TYR A 10 -7.99 -4.32 13.19
C TYR A 10 -6.81 -3.83 14.04
N ALA A 11 -6.33 -2.62 13.78
CA ALA A 11 -5.30 -1.96 14.57
C ALA A 11 -5.72 -0.52 14.92
N ASP A 12 -5.61 -0.12 16.20
CA ASP A 12 -6.04 1.17 16.72
C ASP A 12 -5.25 1.57 17.99
N GLY A 13 -5.63 2.69 18.61
CA GLY A 13 -5.16 3.10 19.93
C GLY A 13 -3.67 3.43 20.02
N GLY A 14 -3.07 3.92 18.95
CA GLY A 14 -1.64 4.23 18.91
C GLY A 14 -0.73 3.01 18.79
N SER A 15 -1.29 1.84 18.47
CA SER A 15 -0.49 0.63 18.26
C SER A 15 0.48 0.77 17.08
N VAL A 16 1.63 0.10 17.17
CA VAL A 16 2.66 0.09 16.13
C VAL A 16 2.87 -1.34 15.64
N ILE A 17 2.75 -1.53 14.32
CA ILE A 17 3.05 -2.78 13.62
C ILE A 17 4.34 -2.52 12.85
N LYS A 18 5.43 -3.21 13.22
CA LYS A 18 6.74 -2.90 12.67
C LYS A 18 7.49 -4.16 12.24
N ASN A 19 8.14 -4.07 11.08
CA ASN A 19 9.03 -5.11 10.56
C ASN A 19 8.35 -6.50 10.45
N VAL A 20 7.08 -6.53 10.05
CA VAL A 20 6.33 -7.77 9.81
C VAL A 20 6.42 -8.13 8.34
N HIS A 21 6.87 -9.36 8.05
CA HIS A 21 6.88 -9.93 6.71
C HIS A 21 5.74 -10.95 6.60
N CYS A 22 4.73 -10.65 5.77
CA CYS A 22 3.54 -11.47 5.61
C CYS A 22 3.45 -12.01 4.17
N GLY A 23 3.45 -13.33 4.01
CA GLY A 23 3.27 -14.02 2.73
C GLY A 23 1.99 -14.85 2.66
N VAL A 24 1.02 -14.60 3.54
CA VAL A 24 -0.23 -15.36 3.61
C VAL A 24 -1.16 -15.00 2.46
N ASP A 25 -1.70 -16.01 1.78
CA ASP A 25 -2.75 -15.81 0.79
C ASP A 25 -4.10 -15.54 1.47
N VAL A 26 -4.76 -14.47 1.05
CA VAL A 26 -6.03 -14.00 1.63
C VAL A 26 -7.11 -13.95 0.54
N ASN A 27 -8.22 -14.64 0.77
CA ASN A 27 -9.40 -14.57 -0.07
C ASN A 27 -10.51 -13.82 0.66
N VAL A 28 -11.10 -12.81 0.03
CA VAL A 28 -12.08 -11.93 0.65
C VAL A 28 -13.41 -11.93 -0.12
N ASP A 29 -14.47 -12.34 0.56
CA ASP A 29 -15.86 -12.28 0.09
C ASP A 29 -16.73 -11.50 1.08
N ASN A 30 -16.28 -10.35 1.51
CA ASN A 30 -17.07 -9.47 2.38
C ASN A 30 -16.93 -7.99 1.95
N LYS A 31 -17.91 -7.18 2.33
CA LYS A 31 -17.97 -5.74 2.03
C LYS A 31 -17.22 -4.86 3.03
N GLY A 32 -16.37 -5.45 3.85
CA GLY A 32 -15.61 -4.75 4.88
C GLY A 32 -14.30 -4.18 4.36
N HIS A 33 -13.51 -3.66 5.29
CA HIS A 33 -12.15 -3.22 5.03
C HIS A 33 -11.24 -4.45 4.97
N SER A 34 -10.50 -4.60 3.89
CA SER A 34 -9.73 -5.82 3.67
C SER A 34 -8.29 -5.52 3.26
N GLY A 35 -7.34 -6.13 3.94
CA GLY A 35 -5.92 -5.98 3.65
C GLY A 35 -5.17 -7.29 3.76
N GLY A 36 -4.12 -7.44 3.00
CA GLY A 36 -3.26 -8.62 3.13
C GLY A 36 -2.63 -8.69 4.52
N LEU A 37 -2.06 -7.59 5.00
CA LEU A 37 -1.53 -7.50 6.36
C LEU A 37 -2.58 -6.98 7.35
N VAL A 38 -3.15 -5.79 7.15
CA VAL A 38 -4.10 -5.16 8.08
C VAL A 38 -5.39 -4.80 7.38
N GLY A 39 -6.53 -5.27 7.88
CA GLY A 39 -7.84 -4.93 7.32
C GLY A 39 -8.19 -3.46 7.54
N SER A 40 -8.18 -2.99 8.79
CA SER A 40 -8.50 -1.61 9.16
C SER A 40 -7.47 -1.03 10.12
N LEU A 41 -6.85 0.06 9.68
CA LEU A 41 -5.86 0.84 10.44
C LEU A 41 -6.49 2.17 10.86
N ARG A 42 -6.78 2.36 12.13
CA ARG A 42 -7.39 3.62 12.57
C ARG A 42 -6.37 4.65 13.05
N THR A 43 -6.07 4.66 14.34
CA THR A 43 -5.07 5.54 14.96
C THR A 43 -3.80 4.75 15.28
N ALA A 44 -3.33 3.96 14.33
CA ALA A 44 -2.17 3.08 14.48
C ALA A 44 -1.14 3.34 13.37
N TRP A 45 0.05 2.83 13.55
CA TRP A 45 1.16 3.01 12.62
C TRP A 45 1.67 1.66 12.12
N ILE A 46 1.88 1.57 10.80
CA ILE A 46 2.59 0.47 10.15
C ILE A 46 3.92 1.01 9.62
N ASP A 47 5.04 0.39 10.00
CA ASP A 47 6.36 0.79 9.56
C ASP A 47 7.21 -0.42 9.17
N GLY A 48 7.86 -0.36 8.02
CA GLY A 48 8.81 -1.37 7.59
C GLY A 48 8.22 -2.75 7.33
N CYS A 49 6.94 -2.85 7.05
CA CYS A 49 6.27 -4.13 6.82
C CYS A 49 6.25 -4.51 5.34
N THR A 50 6.19 -5.81 5.07
CA THR A 50 6.10 -6.37 3.71
C THR A 50 4.90 -7.28 3.57
N TYR A 51 4.20 -7.18 2.45
CA TYR A 51 3.22 -8.17 2.04
C TYR A 51 3.59 -8.75 0.66
N SER A 52 3.75 -10.08 0.61
CA SER A 52 4.18 -10.82 -0.59
C SER A 52 3.21 -11.95 -1.00
N GLY A 53 2.11 -12.12 -0.28
CA GLY A 53 1.09 -13.13 -0.60
C GLY A 53 0.17 -12.73 -1.75
N THR A 54 -0.77 -13.61 -2.09
CA THR A 54 -1.86 -13.35 -3.03
C THR A 54 -3.09 -12.88 -2.27
N PHE A 55 -3.63 -11.72 -2.67
CA PHE A 55 -4.83 -11.14 -2.09
C PHE A 55 -5.94 -11.11 -3.14
N THR A 56 -6.91 -12.03 -3.02
CA THR A 56 -8.01 -12.18 -3.97
C THR A 56 -9.30 -11.58 -3.43
N ILE A 57 -9.90 -10.66 -4.18
CA ILE A 57 -11.14 -9.97 -3.84
C ILE A 57 -12.24 -10.46 -4.76
N ILE A 58 -13.22 -11.19 -4.20
CA ILE A 58 -14.30 -11.84 -4.96
C ILE A 58 -15.67 -11.20 -4.76
N HIS A 59 -15.84 -10.26 -3.83
CA HIS A 59 -17.11 -9.55 -3.61
C HIS A 59 -17.32 -8.40 -4.62
N GLU A 60 -18.58 -8.06 -4.87
CA GLU A 60 -18.97 -7.10 -5.93
C GLU A 60 -18.64 -5.63 -5.63
N ARG A 61 -18.53 -5.23 -4.39
CA ARG A 61 -18.30 -3.84 -3.97
C ARG A 61 -17.44 -3.76 -2.73
N GLY A 62 -16.41 -2.95 -2.79
CA GLY A 62 -15.56 -2.61 -1.66
C GLY A 62 -14.59 -1.50 -2.03
N ASP A 63 -14.52 -0.47 -1.21
CA ASP A 63 -13.66 0.69 -1.45
C ASP A 63 -12.35 0.61 -0.66
N SER A 64 -12.09 -0.49 0.04
CA SER A 64 -11.04 -0.51 1.05
C SER A 64 -10.25 -1.81 1.02
N ASN A 65 -9.59 -2.04 -0.12
CA ASN A 65 -8.79 -3.24 -0.33
C ASN A 65 -7.33 -2.88 -0.58
N GLY A 66 -6.40 -3.38 0.22
CA GLY A 66 -4.98 -3.05 0.08
C GLY A 66 -4.05 -4.19 0.45
N GLY A 67 -2.87 -4.23 -0.18
CA GLY A 67 -1.88 -5.26 0.16
C GLY A 67 -1.37 -5.10 1.59
N ILE A 68 -0.96 -3.91 1.99
CA ILE A 68 -0.53 -3.61 3.37
C ILE A 68 -1.73 -3.29 4.26
N ALA A 69 -2.57 -2.33 3.89
CA ALA A 69 -3.75 -1.99 4.67
C ALA A 69 -4.97 -1.73 3.80
N GLY A 70 -6.14 -2.23 4.20
CA GLY A 70 -7.39 -2.00 3.49
C GLY A 70 -7.87 -0.56 3.63
N TYR A 71 -7.96 -0.09 4.85
CA TYR A 71 -8.55 1.20 5.21
C TYR A 71 -7.77 1.92 6.28
N THR A 72 -7.77 3.24 6.22
CA THR A 72 -7.31 4.08 7.33
C THR A 72 -8.17 5.35 7.51
N ASP A 73 -8.30 5.76 8.76
CA ASP A 73 -8.80 7.09 9.15
C ASP A 73 -7.63 8.05 9.42
N LYS A 74 -6.90 7.78 10.52
CA LYS A 74 -5.86 8.64 11.08
C LYS A 74 -4.53 7.90 11.20
N GLY A 75 -4.40 6.77 10.52
CA GLY A 75 -3.20 5.94 10.59
C GLY A 75 -2.05 6.53 9.79
N LYS A 76 -0.88 5.90 9.96
CA LYS A 76 0.34 6.19 9.24
C LYS A 76 0.92 4.90 8.66
N ILE A 77 1.37 4.95 7.42
CA ILE A 77 2.02 3.80 6.76
C ILE A 77 3.34 4.28 6.17
N THR A 78 4.44 3.75 6.66
CA THR A 78 5.78 4.18 6.23
C THR A 78 6.68 3.00 5.89
N ASN A 79 7.55 3.21 4.92
CA ASN A 79 8.63 2.28 4.61
C ASN A 79 8.16 0.84 4.31
N CYS A 80 6.96 0.66 3.78
CA CYS A 80 6.40 -0.66 3.51
C CYS A 80 6.65 -1.09 2.07
N LEU A 81 6.79 -2.41 1.88
CA LEU A 81 6.97 -3.05 0.58
C LEU A 81 5.75 -3.92 0.27
N PHE A 82 5.12 -3.65 -0.86
CA PHE A 82 4.20 -4.57 -1.48
C PHE A 82 4.89 -5.27 -2.66
N SER A 83 5.07 -6.59 -2.55
CA SER A 83 5.68 -7.44 -3.58
C SER A 83 4.80 -8.64 -3.95
N GLY A 84 3.58 -8.66 -3.45
CA GLY A 84 2.61 -9.72 -3.69
C GLY A 84 1.75 -9.49 -4.95
N LYS A 85 0.59 -10.13 -4.95
CA LYS A 85 -0.38 -10.01 -6.04
C LYS A 85 -1.77 -9.70 -5.49
N ILE A 86 -2.43 -8.66 -6.04
CA ILE A 86 -3.85 -8.40 -5.79
C ILE A 86 -4.64 -8.76 -7.04
N ILE A 87 -5.67 -9.60 -6.87
CA ILE A 87 -6.58 -10.02 -7.93
C ILE A 87 -7.99 -9.53 -7.59
N VAL A 88 -8.51 -8.61 -8.41
CA VAL A 88 -9.86 -8.05 -8.26
C VAL A 88 -10.77 -8.69 -9.29
N THR A 89 -11.65 -9.59 -8.89
CA THR A 89 -12.50 -10.33 -9.81
C THR A 89 -13.76 -9.57 -10.22
N GLN A 90 -14.16 -8.54 -9.45
CA GLN A 90 -15.39 -7.78 -9.66
C GLN A 90 -15.11 -6.31 -9.90
N ALA A 91 -15.89 -5.69 -10.79
CA ALA A 91 -15.83 -4.26 -11.05
C ALA A 91 -16.28 -3.43 -9.83
N GLY A 92 -15.80 -2.19 -9.72
CA GLY A 92 -16.25 -1.23 -8.71
C GLY A 92 -15.41 -1.16 -7.44
N ASN A 93 -14.51 -2.11 -7.22
CA ASN A 93 -13.60 -2.08 -6.05
C ASN A 93 -12.48 -1.05 -6.23
N HIS A 94 -12.14 -0.33 -5.17
CA HIS A 94 -10.90 0.43 -5.07
C HIS A 94 -9.83 -0.42 -4.38
N CYS A 95 -8.68 -0.52 -5.03
CA CYS A 95 -7.57 -1.34 -4.53
C CYS A 95 -6.25 -0.59 -4.67
N GLY A 96 -5.41 -0.71 -3.66
CA GLY A 96 -4.04 -0.21 -3.71
C GLY A 96 -3.04 -1.26 -3.20
N GLY A 97 -1.87 -1.33 -3.80
CA GLY A 97 -0.82 -2.24 -3.33
C GLY A 97 -0.45 -1.98 -1.88
N ILE A 98 -0.37 -0.70 -1.48
CA ILE A 98 -0.07 -0.31 -0.10
C ILE A 98 -1.36 -0.06 0.69
N LEU A 99 -2.23 0.84 0.25
CA LEU A 99 -3.44 1.24 0.98
C LEU A 99 -4.66 1.25 0.05
N GLY A 100 -5.75 0.62 0.48
CA GLY A 100 -7.00 0.62 -0.28
C GLY A 100 -7.70 1.97 -0.27
N TYR A 101 -7.96 2.52 0.92
CA TYR A 101 -8.73 3.76 1.07
C TYR A 101 -8.32 4.58 2.29
N ASN A 102 -8.12 5.87 2.09
CA ASN A 102 -8.08 6.86 3.15
C ASN A 102 -9.33 7.74 3.13
N ASN A 103 -10.02 7.84 4.26
CA ASN A 103 -11.29 8.56 4.39
C ASN A 103 -11.20 9.82 5.28
N ASN A 104 -10.04 10.27 5.68
CA ASN A 104 -9.96 11.29 6.72
C ASN A 104 -8.93 12.39 6.40
N ASN A 105 -9.28 13.63 6.76
CA ASN A 105 -8.39 14.79 6.70
C ASN A 105 -7.33 14.80 7.83
N ALA A 106 -7.48 13.96 8.83
CA ALA A 106 -6.49 13.78 9.90
C ALA A 106 -5.54 12.58 9.64
N PHE A 107 -5.42 12.17 8.38
CA PHE A 107 -4.44 11.18 7.93
C PHE A 107 -3.02 11.59 8.29
N GLN A 108 -2.28 10.71 8.95
CA GLN A 108 -0.95 11.03 9.48
C GLN A 108 0.18 10.75 8.47
N GLY A 109 -0.09 10.00 7.42
CA GLY A 109 0.86 9.91 6.33
C GLY A 109 0.99 8.57 5.62
N LEU A 110 1.47 8.66 4.39
CA LEU A 110 1.84 7.56 3.50
C LEU A 110 3.19 7.95 2.89
N HIS A 111 4.30 7.45 3.47
CA HIS A 111 5.63 7.93 3.14
C HIS A 111 6.64 6.81 2.90
N GLY A 112 7.47 6.97 1.89
CA GLY A 112 8.60 6.09 1.66
C GLY A 112 8.22 4.63 1.35
N ASN A 113 7.06 4.39 0.73
CA ASN A 113 6.60 3.04 0.41
C ASN A 113 6.95 2.66 -1.03
N LEU A 114 7.22 1.37 -1.25
CA LEU A 114 7.50 0.79 -2.55
C LEU A 114 6.48 -0.31 -2.90
N SER A 115 5.93 -0.24 -4.11
CA SER A 115 5.06 -1.28 -4.66
C SER A 115 5.69 -1.86 -5.93
N ILE A 116 6.08 -3.12 -5.88
CA ILE A 116 6.58 -3.88 -7.03
C ILE A 116 5.69 -5.07 -7.37
N GLY A 117 4.68 -5.31 -6.54
CA GLY A 117 3.67 -6.34 -6.76
C GLY A 117 2.60 -5.92 -7.76
N THR A 118 1.90 -6.88 -8.33
CA THR A 118 0.85 -6.62 -9.33
C THR A 118 -0.50 -6.36 -8.68
N VAL A 119 -1.24 -5.39 -9.24
CA VAL A 119 -2.64 -5.12 -8.89
C VAL A 119 -3.46 -5.19 -10.17
N GLU A 120 -4.24 -6.26 -10.33
CA GLU A 120 -4.91 -6.60 -11.60
C GLU A 120 -6.41 -6.83 -11.45
N GLY A 121 -7.13 -6.71 -12.59
CA GLY A 121 -8.58 -6.86 -12.67
C GLY A 121 -9.33 -5.58 -12.33
N GLY A 122 -10.59 -5.70 -11.90
CA GLY A 122 -11.42 -4.57 -11.48
C GLY A 122 -11.71 -3.54 -12.58
N THR A 123 -11.95 -2.28 -12.19
CA THR A 123 -12.24 -1.17 -13.09
C THR A 123 -11.04 -0.23 -13.17
N SER A 124 -10.65 0.14 -14.38
CA SER A 124 -9.59 1.13 -14.62
C SER A 124 -9.85 2.44 -13.84
N GLY A 125 -8.79 3.02 -13.27
CA GLY A 125 -8.86 4.21 -12.42
C GLY A 125 -9.19 3.95 -10.94
N LYS A 126 -9.46 2.68 -10.59
CA LYS A 126 -9.70 2.24 -9.21
C LYS A 126 -8.65 1.26 -8.69
N ILE A 127 -7.77 0.81 -9.59
CA ILE A 127 -6.72 -0.17 -9.32
C ILE A 127 -5.38 0.57 -9.36
N ALA A 128 -4.80 0.76 -8.21
CA ALA A 128 -3.60 1.59 -8.03
C ALA A 128 -2.45 0.79 -7.39
N ALA A 129 -1.23 1.17 -7.72
CA ALA A 129 -0.05 0.54 -7.12
C ALA A 129 0.12 0.90 -5.64
N ILE A 130 -0.19 2.15 -5.25
CA ILE A 130 0.06 2.67 -3.90
C ILE A 130 -1.26 2.85 -3.13
N LEU A 131 -2.14 3.76 -3.57
CA LEU A 131 -3.39 4.08 -2.86
C LEU A 131 -4.59 4.00 -3.81
N GLY A 132 -5.52 3.11 -3.54
CA GLY A 132 -6.71 2.89 -4.36
C GLY A 132 -7.64 4.08 -4.40
N ARG A 133 -7.87 4.74 -3.24
CA ARG A 133 -8.71 5.93 -3.16
C ARG A 133 -8.23 6.92 -2.10
N ALA A 134 -7.82 8.10 -2.54
CA ALA A 134 -7.66 9.28 -1.71
C ALA A 134 -8.96 10.09 -1.71
N ASN A 135 -9.61 10.23 -0.54
CA ASN A 135 -10.84 11.04 -0.41
C ASN A 135 -10.51 12.54 -0.51
N THR A 136 -11.52 13.36 -0.78
CA THR A 136 -11.40 14.84 -0.86
C THR A 136 -10.74 15.48 0.37
N GLY A 137 -10.90 14.86 1.55
CA GLY A 137 -10.25 15.31 2.78
C GLY A 137 -8.83 14.80 3.00
N THR A 138 -8.27 13.96 2.13
CA THR A 138 -6.91 13.42 2.28
C THR A 138 -5.88 14.54 2.08
N PRO A 139 -5.03 14.86 3.07
CA PRO A 139 -3.98 15.87 2.90
C PRO A 139 -2.94 15.41 1.87
N LYS A 140 -2.68 16.21 0.84
CA LYS A 140 -1.73 15.86 -0.21
C LYS A 140 -0.28 15.85 0.28
N ASP A 141 0.05 16.73 1.20
CA ASP A 141 1.36 16.85 1.85
C ASP A 141 1.67 15.69 2.81
N ALA A 142 0.63 14.95 3.23
CA ALA A 142 0.80 13.71 3.98
C ALA A 142 1.20 12.49 3.10
N ILE A 143 1.36 12.68 1.78
CA ILE A 143 1.67 11.59 0.84
C ILE A 143 2.94 11.96 0.08
N THR A 144 4.07 11.33 0.43
CA THR A 144 5.38 11.67 -0.14
C THR A 144 6.30 10.46 -0.31
N GLY A 145 7.18 10.48 -1.30
CA GLY A 145 8.24 9.49 -1.47
C GLY A 145 7.75 8.06 -1.70
N ASN A 146 6.58 7.89 -2.30
CA ASN A 146 6.07 6.57 -2.67
C ASN A 146 6.36 6.30 -4.14
N TYR A 147 6.79 5.08 -4.46
CA TYR A 147 7.18 4.66 -5.81
C TYR A 147 6.56 3.32 -6.16
N TYR A 148 6.35 3.07 -7.44
CA TYR A 148 5.89 1.76 -7.90
C TYR A 148 6.59 1.34 -9.20
N LEU A 149 6.77 0.03 -9.37
CA LEU A 149 7.33 -0.54 -10.59
C LEU A 149 6.33 -0.36 -11.75
N GLU A 150 6.79 0.17 -12.86
CA GLU A 150 5.97 0.35 -14.05
C GLU A 150 5.39 -0.99 -14.55
N GLY A 151 4.19 -0.94 -15.13
CA GLY A 151 3.50 -2.14 -15.62
C GLY A 151 2.80 -2.97 -14.53
N THR A 152 3.00 -2.70 -13.23
CA THR A 152 2.38 -3.48 -12.15
C THR A 152 0.96 -3.03 -11.79
N ALA A 153 0.58 -1.82 -12.15
CA ALA A 153 -0.77 -1.28 -12.01
C ALA A 153 -1.03 -0.21 -13.07
N THR A 154 -2.30 0.15 -13.27
CA THR A 154 -2.71 1.16 -14.26
C THR A 154 -2.36 2.59 -13.84
N ILE A 155 -2.35 2.86 -12.53
CA ILE A 155 -2.07 4.17 -11.93
C ILE A 155 -1.34 4.01 -10.61
N GLY A 156 -0.60 5.03 -10.19
CA GLY A 156 0.02 5.05 -8.86
C GLY A 156 -0.99 5.29 -7.73
N MET A 157 -1.88 6.27 -7.91
CA MET A 157 -2.95 6.59 -6.96
C MET A 157 -4.26 6.93 -7.65
N GLY A 158 -5.38 6.58 -6.98
CA GLY A 158 -6.74 6.93 -7.40
C GLY A 158 -7.45 7.85 -6.39
N GLY A 159 -8.61 8.37 -6.79
CA GLY A 159 -9.46 9.22 -5.97
C GLY A 159 -9.30 10.73 -6.23
N GLU A 160 -10.11 11.52 -5.53
CA GLU A 160 -10.26 12.95 -5.77
C GLU A 160 -9.02 13.78 -5.36
N ASN A 161 -8.30 13.33 -4.34
CA ASN A 161 -7.07 13.96 -3.84
C ASN A 161 -5.82 13.13 -4.14
N ALA A 162 -5.84 12.33 -5.21
CA ALA A 162 -4.63 11.64 -5.67
C ALA A 162 -3.50 12.64 -5.93
N VAL A 163 -2.28 12.24 -5.57
CA VAL A 163 -1.05 12.94 -5.93
C VAL A 163 -0.33 12.14 -7.00
N GLU A 164 0.47 12.83 -7.79
CA GLU A 164 1.35 12.16 -8.75
C GLU A 164 2.29 11.21 -7.99
N THR A 165 2.32 9.97 -8.44
CA THR A 165 3.19 8.93 -7.86
C THR A 165 4.04 8.38 -8.97
N PRO A 166 5.37 8.51 -8.89
CA PRO A 166 6.26 8.09 -9.95
C PRO A 166 6.24 6.56 -10.15
N ALA A 167 6.03 6.15 -11.41
CA ALA A 167 6.43 4.83 -11.87
C ALA A 167 7.95 4.79 -12.05
N VAL A 168 8.58 3.68 -11.69
CA VAL A 168 10.02 3.49 -11.80
C VAL A 168 10.33 2.22 -12.59
N THR A 169 11.45 2.22 -13.30
CA THR A 169 11.89 1.06 -14.07
C THR A 169 12.72 0.08 -13.23
N GLU A 170 12.92 -1.13 -13.74
CA GLU A 170 13.82 -2.11 -13.12
C GLU A 170 15.25 -1.59 -13.03
N GLU A 171 15.72 -0.83 -14.03
CA GLU A 171 17.05 -0.22 -14.03
C GLU A 171 17.20 0.82 -12.91
N GLN A 172 16.19 1.65 -12.70
CA GLN A 172 16.18 2.61 -11.57
C GLN A 172 16.17 1.90 -10.22
N LEU A 173 15.40 0.82 -10.09
CA LEU A 173 15.43 -0.02 -8.87
C LEU A 173 16.83 -0.60 -8.64
N ALA A 174 17.48 -1.14 -9.67
CA ALA A 174 18.81 -1.76 -9.55
C ALA A 174 19.94 -0.75 -9.33
N SER A 175 19.78 0.52 -9.74
CA SER A 175 20.83 1.55 -9.65
C SER A 175 21.11 2.08 -8.24
N GLY A 176 20.20 1.87 -7.30
CA GLY A 176 20.23 2.47 -5.95
C GLY A 176 19.55 3.84 -5.84
N GLU A 177 19.14 4.42 -6.97
CA GLU A 177 18.42 5.69 -6.98
C GLU A 177 17.17 5.65 -6.09
N ILE A 178 16.36 4.60 -6.25
CA ILE A 178 15.11 4.47 -5.49
C ILE A 178 15.36 4.20 -4.01
N ALA A 179 16.41 3.45 -3.64
CA ALA A 179 16.82 3.29 -2.24
C ALA A 179 17.16 4.65 -1.59
N TYR A 180 17.88 5.50 -2.30
CA TYR A 180 18.22 6.85 -1.86
C TYR A 180 16.97 7.72 -1.68
N LEU A 181 16.07 7.74 -2.68
CA LEU A 181 14.85 8.56 -2.65
C LEU A 181 13.86 8.10 -1.58
N LEU A 182 13.71 6.79 -1.36
CA LEU A 182 12.88 6.22 -0.29
C LEU A 182 13.40 6.62 1.11
N ASN A 183 14.71 6.76 1.27
CA ASN A 183 15.33 7.19 2.52
C ASN A 183 15.27 8.71 2.78
N ALA A 184 14.96 9.52 1.78
CA ALA A 184 14.97 10.98 1.90
C ALA A 184 14.00 11.54 2.96
N HIS A 185 13.03 10.75 3.39
CA HIS A 185 12.03 11.12 4.40
C HIS A 185 12.28 10.49 5.77
N ASN A 186 13.41 9.80 5.95
CA ASN A 186 13.72 9.05 7.17
C ASN A 186 14.88 9.71 7.92
N GLU A 187 14.76 9.81 9.25
CA GLU A 187 15.87 10.26 10.12
C GLU A 187 17.04 9.26 10.11
N ALA A 188 16.75 7.97 9.95
CA ALA A 188 17.71 6.90 9.78
C ALA A 188 17.35 6.05 8.56
N PRO A 189 18.31 5.51 7.82
CA PRO A 189 18.03 4.67 6.66
C PRO A 189 17.10 3.51 7.02
N ALA A 190 16.06 3.35 6.21
CA ALA A 190 15.07 2.30 6.33
C ALA A 190 15.13 1.31 5.15
N TRP A 191 15.73 1.74 4.05
CA TRP A 191 15.91 0.97 2.83
C TRP A 191 17.39 0.79 2.53
N PHE A 192 17.75 -0.43 2.16
CA PHE A 192 19.14 -0.85 1.92
C PHE A 192 19.24 -1.52 0.56
N GLN A 193 20.40 -1.37 -0.08
CA GLN A 193 20.70 -2.02 -1.34
C GLN A 193 22.21 -2.18 -1.52
N LEU A 194 22.65 -3.37 -1.85
CA LEU A 194 24.02 -3.63 -2.29
C LEU A 194 24.06 -3.47 -3.82
N ILE A 195 24.59 -2.34 -4.27
CA ILE A 195 24.62 -1.99 -5.70
C ILE A 195 25.43 -3.03 -6.49
N GLY A 196 24.90 -3.46 -7.62
CA GLY A 196 25.47 -4.51 -8.47
C GLY A 196 25.18 -5.95 -8.00
N THR A 197 24.50 -6.12 -6.86
CA THR A 197 24.10 -7.42 -6.33
C THR A 197 22.58 -7.50 -6.15
N ASP A 198 22.01 -6.53 -5.45
CA ASP A 198 20.57 -6.51 -5.22
C ASP A 198 19.84 -5.87 -6.41
N PRO A 199 18.83 -6.52 -6.96
CA PRO A 199 18.06 -5.98 -8.09
C PRO A 199 17.18 -4.79 -7.70
N MET A 200 16.93 -4.59 -6.41
CA MET A 200 16.05 -3.54 -5.89
C MET A 200 16.34 -3.23 -4.41
N PRO A 201 15.82 -2.11 -3.87
CA PRO A 201 15.84 -1.82 -2.43
C PRO A 201 15.17 -2.90 -1.61
N THR A 202 15.76 -3.22 -0.48
CA THR A 202 15.22 -4.17 0.51
C THR A 202 15.04 -3.52 1.87
N ARG A 203 14.24 -4.16 2.71
CA ARG A 203 14.06 -3.81 4.12
C ARG A 203 14.87 -4.76 5.00
N THR A 204 15.48 -4.26 6.05
CA THR A 204 16.14 -5.07 7.10
C THR A 204 15.22 -5.35 8.25
#